data_8ad570454b824d1c8add8cc37fb0e05c
#
_entry.id   8ad570454b824d1c8add8cc37fb0e05c
#
_cell.length_a   1.000
_cell.length_b   1.000
_cell.length_c   1.000
_cell.angle_alpha   90.00
_cell.angle_beta   90.00
_cell.angle_gamma   90.00
#
_symmetry.space_group_name_H-M   'P 1'
#
loop_
_entity.id
_entity.type
_entity.pdbx_description
1 polymer ?
#
loop_
_entity_poly.entity_id
_entity_poly.type
_entity_poly.pdbx_seq_one_letter_code
_entity_poly.pdbx_strand_id
1 'polypeptide(L)'
;MLKVDKIVKNKRTGKLYTAHGVINTPFFLPIATKGAVKNLTPEELRELGAEIILGNTYHLWLRPGEKLIEKAGGLQKFMNWNGPILTDSGGYQVFSLAGRRDEKSSVKLSEKGVEFRDPIDGKKYFMTPEKSIEIQLALESDIIMVLDECPPYPCSRKYAKKSLERTTRWAQRCKKYFDKRISNLKLKIKNLKFKRPLLFGIIQGSVYKDLRIESAKQLLELDLDGYAIGGVAVGEPREKMKKILEWVLPMLPEDKPRYLMGLGRPEEIVFAVENGIDMFDCVIPTRNARHGSLFVWLARNASRAKLALRSDAGGKNFYETINITNAKFKKDLKPIDKNCDCYTCKNYTRAYLRHLFAVGEPLAGRLATIHNLKFYQDLMKRLRN
;
A
#
# COMPACT_ATOMS: atom_id res chain seq x y z
N MET A 1 5.08 16.13 6.34
CA MET A 1 6.55 16.06 6.53
C MET A 1 6.84 15.02 7.60
N LEU A 2 7.87 14.20 7.41
CA LEU A 2 8.27 13.20 8.41
C LEU A 2 9.12 13.84 9.50
N LYS A 3 8.82 13.51 10.77
CA LYS A 3 9.69 13.76 11.91
C LYS A 3 10.11 12.41 12.47
N VAL A 4 11.40 12.08 12.34
CA VAL A 4 11.98 10.87 12.93
C VAL A 4 12.27 11.17 14.40
N ASP A 5 11.72 10.36 15.30
CA ASP A 5 11.90 10.51 16.75
C ASP A 5 13.04 9.64 17.28
N LYS A 6 13.27 8.45 16.67
CA LYS A 6 14.29 7.51 17.11
C LYS A 6 14.79 6.66 15.96
N ILE A 7 16.10 6.41 15.94
CA ILE A 7 16.78 5.45 15.07
C ILE A 7 17.57 4.47 15.93
N VAL A 8 17.35 3.16 15.68
CA VAL A 8 18.12 2.07 16.33
C VAL A 8 18.65 1.15 15.25
N LYS A 9 19.96 1.18 15.01
CA LYS A 9 20.58 0.63 13.80
C LYS A 9 19.99 1.30 12.55
N ASN A 10 19.22 0.56 11.73
CA ASN A 10 18.53 1.11 10.56
C ASN A 10 17.03 1.32 10.81
N LYS A 11 16.46 0.67 11.84
CA LYS A 11 15.05 0.85 12.22
C LYS A 11 14.79 2.27 12.67
N ARG A 12 13.74 2.89 12.13
CA ARG A 12 13.35 4.26 12.46
C ARG A 12 11.89 4.32 12.87
N THR A 13 11.60 5.15 13.87
CA THR A 13 10.24 5.45 14.33
C THR A 13 10.04 6.95 14.38
N GLY A 14 8.81 7.42 14.15
CA GLY A 14 8.54 8.85 14.10
C GLY A 14 7.08 9.14 13.78
N LYS A 15 6.83 10.33 13.25
CA LYS A 15 5.50 10.83 12.90
C LYS A 15 5.49 11.44 11.51
N LEU A 16 4.57 10.98 10.67
CA LEU A 16 4.30 11.57 9.37
C LEU A 16 3.09 12.53 9.48
N TYR A 17 3.33 13.80 9.20
CA TYR A 17 2.30 14.84 9.24
C TYR A 17 1.67 15.01 7.86
N THR A 18 0.35 14.89 7.79
CA THR A 18 -0.47 15.05 6.59
C THR A 18 -1.55 16.12 6.77
N ALA A 19 -2.36 16.35 5.73
CA ALA A 19 -3.46 17.30 5.80
C ALA A 19 -4.55 16.86 6.79
N HIS A 20 -4.90 15.57 6.81
CA HIS A 20 -5.99 15.01 7.61
C HIS A 20 -5.55 14.29 8.88
N GLY A 21 -4.29 14.40 9.27
CA GLY A 21 -3.84 13.81 10.53
C GLY A 21 -2.35 13.50 10.60
N VAL A 22 -1.94 12.93 11.73
CA VAL A 22 -0.58 12.49 12.01
C VAL A 22 -0.58 10.99 12.12
N ILE A 23 0.39 10.34 11.48
CA ILE A 23 0.52 8.90 11.40
C ILE A 23 1.82 8.48 12.09
N ASN A 24 1.77 7.50 12.97
CA ASN A 24 2.96 6.98 13.63
C ASN A 24 3.68 5.97 12.72
N THR A 25 4.97 6.16 12.46
CA THR A 25 5.79 5.27 11.64
C THR A 25 6.53 4.24 12.48
N PRO A 26 6.73 3.00 11.98
CA PRO A 26 6.21 2.46 10.73
C PRO A 26 4.70 2.16 10.80
N PHE A 27 4.02 2.11 9.63
CA PHE A 27 2.59 1.84 9.54
C PHE A 27 2.20 0.99 8.32
N PHE A 28 1.03 0.36 8.41
CA PHE A 28 0.41 -0.43 7.36
C PHE A 28 -0.87 0.24 6.85
N LEU A 29 -1.03 0.33 5.52
CA LEU A 29 -2.19 0.89 4.85
C LEU A 29 -3.16 -0.22 4.43
N PRO A 30 -4.33 -0.36 5.07
CA PRO A 30 -5.41 -1.18 4.52
C PRO A 30 -5.86 -0.66 3.14
N ILE A 31 -6.04 -1.58 2.18
CA ILE A 31 -6.35 -1.20 0.79
C ILE A 31 -7.85 -1.02 0.60
N ALA A 32 -8.25 0.21 0.29
CA ALA A 32 -9.62 0.64 -0.04
C ALA A 32 -9.79 0.83 -1.56
N THR A 33 -9.55 -0.20 -2.35
CA THR A 33 -9.43 -0.18 -3.83
C THR A 33 -10.49 0.66 -4.54
N LYS A 34 -11.76 0.56 -4.13
CA LYS A 34 -12.91 1.23 -4.75
C LYS A 34 -13.65 2.13 -3.77
N GLY A 35 -12.91 2.80 -2.88
CA GLY A 35 -13.49 3.62 -1.82
C GLY A 35 -14.01 2.81 -0.62
N ALA A 36 -13.58 1.57 -0.43
CA ALA A 36 -13.87 0.77 0.74
C ALA A 36 -12.79 -0.30 0.97
N VAL A 37 -12.35 -0.47 2.19
CA VAL A 37 -11.64 -1.70 2.59
C VAL A 37 -12.68 -2.81 2.62
N LYS A 38 -12.44 -3.86 1.86
CA LYS A 38 -13.46 -4.90 1.61
C LYS A 38 -14.04 -5.45 2.92
N ASN A 39 -15.37 -5.42 3.01
CA ASN A 39 -16.19 -5.95 4.10
C ASN A 39 -16.10 -5.17 5.42
N LEU A 40 -15.48 -3.99 5.46
CA LEU A 40 -15.36 -3.18 6.68
C LEU A 40 -15.90 -1.76 6.47
N THR A 41 -16.47 -1.21 7.54
CA THR A 41 -16.81 0.21 7.64
C THR A 41 -15.61 1.04 8.07
N PRO A 42 -15.63 2.37 7.86
CA PRO A 42 -14.59 3.26 8.39
C PRO A 42 -14.46 3.22 9.92
N GLU A 43 -15.56 3.03 10.64
CA GLU A 43 -15.59 2.88 12.10
C GLU A 43 -14.79 1.67 12.55
N GLU A 44 -15.04 0.50 11.95
CA GLU A 44 -14.29 -0.73 12.24
C GLU A 44 -12.80 -0.59 11.96
N LEU A 45 -12.43 0.12 10.89
CA LEU A 45 -11.02 0.38 10.58
C LEU A 45 -10.35 1.24 11.66
N ARG A 46 -11.04 2.26 12.19
CA ARG A 46 -10.52 3.07 13.30
C ARG A 46 -10.37 2.26 14.58
N GLU A 47 -11.35 1.43 14.92
CA GLU A 47 -11.29 0.52 16.07
C GLU A 47 -10.12 -0.48 15.97
N LEU A 48 -9.79 -0.92 14.77
CA LEU A 48 -8.62 -1.75 14.51
C LEU A 48 -7.28 -1.00 14.62
N GLY A 49 -7.30 0.33 14.71
CA GLY A 49 -6.12 1.18 14.80
C GLY A 49 -5.52 1.56 13.45
N ALA A 50 -6.26 1.50 12.36
CA ALA A 50 -5.81 2.02 11.07
C ALA A 50 -5.76 3.55 11.12
N GLU A 51 -4.56 4.12 10.93
CA GLU A 51 -4.33 5.56 10.94
C GLU A 51 -4.45 6.19 9.54
N ILE A 52 -4.31 5.39 8.49
CA ILE A 52 -4.35 5.76 7.08
C ILE A 52 -4.87 4.59 6.25
N ILE A 53 -5.47 4.87 5.10
CA ILE A 53 -5.89 3.87 4.11
C ILE A 53 -5.34 4.20 2.73
N LEU A 54 -5.36 3.20 1.81
CA LEU A 54 -4.93 3.37 0.43
C LEU A 54 -6.12 3.27 -0.52
N GLY A 55 -6.39 4.35 -1.27
CA GLY A 55 -7.32 4.38 -2.40
C GLY A 55 -6.62 4.05 -3.72
N ASN A 56 -7.36 3.52 -4.69
CA ASN A 56 -6.77 3.17 -5.98
C ASN A 56 -7.27 4.12 -7.09
N THR A 57 -6.36 4.93 -7.61
CA THR A 57 -6.63 5.97 -8.61
C THR A 57 -7.32 5.41 -9.85
N TYR A 58 -6.82 4.31 -10.42
CA TYR A 58 -7.40 3.68 -11.60
C TYR A 58 -8.88 3.32 -11.41
N HIS A 59 -9.19 2.62 -10.31
CA HIS A 59 -10.55 2.16 -10.06
C HIS A 59 -11.52 3.29 -9.73
N LEU A 60 -11.06 4.29 -8.96
CA LEU A 60 -11.88 5.45 -8.58
C LEU A 60 -12.11 6.39 -9.78
N TRP A 61 -11.15 6.50 -10.70
CA TRP A 61 -11.32 7.25 -11.95
C TRP A 61 -12.35 6.60 -12.86
N LEU A 62 -12.29 5.28 -13.05
CA LEU A 62 -13.26 4.58 -13.88
C LEU A 62 -14.66 4.60 -13.27
N ARG A 63 -14.76 4.41 -11.95
CA ARG A 63 -16.03 4.37 -11.18
C ARG A 63 -15.82 4.75 -9.73
N PRO A 64 -16.52 5.75 -9.20
CA PRO A 64 -17.61 6.51 -9.82
C PRO A 64 -17.15 7.68 -10.70
N GLY A 65 -15.84 7.92 -10.80
CA GLY A 65 -15.23 9.05 -11.49
C GLY A 65 -14.78 10.14 -10.51
N GLU A 66 -13.63 10.74 -10.81
CA GLU A 66 -12.97 11.76 -9.96
C GLU A 66 -13.85 13.01 -9.75
N LYS A 67 -14.62 13.39 -10.77
CA LYS A 67 -15.50 14.59 -10.70
C LYS A 67 -16.63 14.44 -9.69
N LEU A 68 -17.21 13.22 -9.57
CA LEU A 68 -18.24 12.97 -8.57
C LEU A 68 -17.64 13.03 -7.15
N ILE A 69 -16.48 12.44 -6.96
CA ILE A 69 -15.79 12.44 -5.66
C ILE A 69 -15.39 13.86 -5.28
N GLU A 70 -14.84 14.64 -6.22
CA GLU A 70 -14.52 16.06 -6.01
C GLU A 70 -15.76 16.86 -5.59
N LYS A 71 -16.90 16.67 -6.29
CA LYS A 71 -18.18 17.30 -5.91
C LYS A 71 -18.69 16.89 -4.54
N ALA A 72 -18.39 15.67 -4.09
CA ALA A 72 -18.72 15.19 -2.74
C ALA A 72 -17.81 15.78 -1.65
N GLY A 73 -16.75 16.53 -2.02
CA GLY A 73 -15.78 17.13 -1.12
C GLY A 73 -14.65 16.17 -0.73
N GLY A 74 -14.14 15.44 -1.74
CA GLY A 74 -13.01 14.53 -1.62
C GLY A 74 -13.39 13.10 -1.20
N LEU A 75 -12.40 12.21 -1.27
CA LEU A 75 -12.61 10.79 -0.97
C LEU A 75 -12.90 10.55 0.51
N GLN A 76 -12.36 11.37 1.40
CA GLN A 76 -12.63 11.32 2.85
C GLN A 76 -14.12 11.49 3.13
N LYS A 77 -14.74 12.53 2.60
CA LYS A 77 -16.18 12.77 2.79
C LYS A 77 -17.02 11.72 2.08
N PHE A 78 -16.64 11.35 0.86
CA PHE A 78 -17.32 10.33 0.08
C PHE A 78 -17.41 8.98 0.79
N MET A 79 -16.34 8.61 1.52
CA MET A 79 -16.24 7.33 2.26
C MET A 79 -16.63 7.42 3.74
N ASN A 80 -16.89 8.61 4.30
CA ASN A 80 -16.99 8.86 5.74
C ASN A 80 -15.71 8.45 6.50
N TRP A 81 -14.54 8.68 5.90
CA TRP A 81 -13.23 8.42 6.49
C TRP A 81 -12.58 9.72 6.98
N ASN A 82 -12.29 9.85 8.27
CA ASN A 82 -11.78 11.10 8.85
C ASN A 82 -10.24 11.18 8.92
N GLY A 83 -9.54 10.12 8.48
CA GLY A 83 -8.08 10.05 8.49
C GLY A 83 -7.42 10.34 7.15
N PRO A 84 -6.09 10.31 7.10
CA PRO A 84 -5.32 10.44 5.88
C PRO A 84 -5.63 9.34 4.86
N ILE A 85 -5.46 9.69 3.58
CA ILE A 85 -5.57 8.75 2.45
C ILE A 85 -4.32 8.89 1.57
N LEU A 86 -3.73 7.76 1.22
CA LEU A 86 -2.79 7.65 0.11
C LEU A 86 -3.54 7.15 -1.13
N THR A 87 -3.29 7.73 -2.30
CA THR A 87 -3.70 7.14 -3.58
C THR A 87 -2.48 6.73 -4.38
N ASP A 88 -2.54 5.53 -4.99
CA ASP A 88 -1.53 5.09 -5.94
C ASP A 88 -1.59 5.90 -7.24
N SER A 89 -0.61 5.70 -8.14
CA SER A 89 -0.57 6.39 -9.44
C SER A 89 -1.62 5.89 -10.44
N GLY A 90 -2.19 4.70 -10.23
CA GLY A 90 -3.03 3.97 -11.19
C GLY A 90 -2.22 3.20 -12.26
N GLY A 91 -0.93 3.43 -12.40
CA GLY A 91 -0.09 2.83 -13.44
C GLY A 91 -0.06 1.30 -13.38
N TYR A 92 0.25 0.73 -12.22
CA TYR A 92 0.31 -0.73 -12.05
C TYR A 92 -0.97 -1.45 -12.50
N GLN A 93 -2.15 -0.89 -12.17
CA GLN A 93 -3.44 -1.51 -12.51
C GLN A 93 -3.71 -1.49 -14.00
N VAL A 94 -3.33 -0.43 -14.70
CA VAL A 94 -3.43 -0.36 -16.15
C VAL A 94 -2.65 -1.51 -16.79
N PHE A 95 -1.42 -1.75 -16.36
CA PHE A 95 -0.57 -2.81 -16.92
C PHE A 95 -0.99 -4.21 -16.47
N SER A 96 -1.40 -4.40 -15.22
CA SER A 96 -1.68 -5.73 -14.65
C SER A 96 -3.09 -6.25 -14.99
N LEU A 97 -4.09 -5.37 -15.13
CA LEU A 97 -5.48 -5.77 -15.33
C LEU A 97 -5.88 -5.79 -16.81
N ALA A 98 -5.37 -4.86 -17.62
CA ALA A 98 -5.69 -4.79 -19.02
C ALA A 98 -4.95 -5.84 -19.87
N GLY A 99 -3.83 -6.41 -19.37
CA GLY A 99 -3.09 -7.48 -20.05
C GLY A 99 -3.58 -8.91 -19.78
N ARG A 100 -4.59 -9.12 -18.90
CA ARG A 100 -5.03 -10.46 -18.48
C ARG A 100 -6.20 -11.05 -19.25
N ARG A 101 -6.83 -10.30 -20.14
CA ARG A 101 -7.97 -10.79 -20.95
C ARG A 101 -7.60 -10.68 -22.42
N ASP A 102 -7.32 -11.84 -23.02
CA ASP A 102 -7.05 -12.09 -24.42
C ASP A 102 -5.77 -11.51 -25.06
N GLU A 103 -5.20 -12.27 -26.02
CA GLU A 103 -3.91 -12.09 -26.71
C GLU A 103 -3.74 -10.77 -27.49
N LYS A 104 -4.71 -9.86 -27.46
CA LYS A 104 -4.60 -8.49 -27.95
C LYS A 104 -4.60 -7.53 -26.79
N SER A 105 -3.42 -7.33 -26.15
CA SER A 105 -3.29 -6.37 -25.07
C SER A 105 -3.87 -5.02 -25.52
N SER A 106 -4.96 -4.61 -24.88
CA SER A 106 -5.64 -3.34 -25.14
C SER A 106 -4.89 -2.13 -24.57
N VAL A 107 -3.66 -2.34 -24.09
CA VAL A 107 -2.80 -1.31 -23.50
C VAL A 107 -1.76 -0.86 -24.52
N LYS A 108 -1.77 0.45 -24.83
CA LYS A 108 -0.74 1.08 -25.68
C LYS A 108 0.08 2.04 -24.85
N LEU A 109 1.34 1.68 -24.63
CA LEU A 109 2.30 2.48 -23.91
C LEU A 109 3.04 3.42 -24.85
N SER A 110 3.12 4.69 -24.48
CA SER A 110 3.86 5.73 -25.21
C SER A 110 4.60 6.65 -24.24
N GLU A 111 5.44 7.52 -24.75
CA GLU A 111 6.08 8.56 -23.94
C GLU A 111 5.07 9.56 -23.36
N LYS A 112 3.98 9.80 -24.07
CA LYS A 112 2.91 10.73 -23.65
C LYS A 112 2.11 10.18 -22.46
N GLY A 113 1.95 8.86 -22.37
CA GLY A 113 1.12 8.19 -21.36
C GLY A 113 0.70 6.81 -21.84
N VAL A 114 -0.35 6.27 -21.24
CA VAL A 114 -0.84 4.92 -21.50
C VAL A 114 -2.31 4.95 -21.91
N GLU A 115 -2.63 4.39 -23.09
CA GLU A 115 -4.00 4.15 -23.56
C GLU A 115 -4.46 2.76 -23.12
N PHE A 116 -5.67 2.66 -22.61
CA PHE A 116 -6.27 1.38 -22.24
C PHE A 116 -7.79 1.44 -22.41
N ARG A 117 -8.41 0.26 -22.33
CA ARG A 117 -9.87 0.14 -22.31
C ARG A 117 -10.37 -0.27 -20.94
N ASP A 118 -11.49 0.30 -20.53
CA ASP A 118 -12.20 -0.17 -19.35
C ASP A 118 -12.65 -1.64 -19.58
N PRO A 119 -12.32 -2.54 -18.66
CA PRO A 119 -12.64 -3.97 -18.81
C PRO A 119 -14.15 -4.27 -18.72
N ILE A 120 -14.99 -3.32 -18.32
CA ILE A 120 -16.43 -3.52 -18.15
C ILE A 120 -17.21 -3.00 -19.35
N ASP A 121 -17.01 -1.73 -19.76
CA ASP A 121 -17.77 -1.10 -20.83
C ASP A 121 -16.97 -0.90 -22.14
N GLY A 122 -15.69 -1.26 -22.15
CA GLY A 122 -14.82 -1.15 -23.32
C GLY A 122 -14.40 0.27 -23.70
N LYS A 123 -14.82 1.29 -22.94
CA LYS A 123 -14.51 2.70 -23.20
C LYS A 123 -13.00 2.93 -23.15
N LYS A 124 -12.49 3.73 -24.09
CA LYS A 124 -11.07 4.10 -24.15
C LYS A 124 -10.75 5.20 -23.16
N TYR A 125 -9.63 5.05 -22.49
CA TYR A 125 -9.03 6.02 -21.59
C TYR A 125 -7.58 6.25 -21.95
N PHE A 126 -7.08 7.46 -21.66
CA PHE A 126 -5.69 7.83 -21.85
C PHE A 126 -5.16 8.48 -20.56
N MET A 127 -4.31 7.77 -19.84
CA MET A 127 -3.69 8.24 -18.61
C MET A 127 -2.32 8.85 -18.93
N THR A 128 -2.17 10.14 -18.68
CA THR A 128 -0.89 10.83 -18.72
C THR A 128 -0.38 11.06 -17.30
N PRO A 129 0.90 11.41 -17.10
CA PRO A 129 1.41 11.84 -15.80
C PRO A 129 0.59 12.96 -15.17
N GLU A 130 0.21 13.96 -15.96
CA GLU A 130 -0.60 15.09 -15.51
C GLU A 130 -2.00 14.66 -15.10
N LYS A 131 -2.63 13.75 -15.89
CA LYS A 131 -3.98 13.23 -15.58
C LYS A 131 -3.98 12.38 -14.32
N SER A 132 -2.94 11.59 -14.06
CA SER A 132 -2.81 10.84 -12.81
C SER A 132 -2.77 11.78 -11.60
N ILE A 133 -1.97 12.86 -11.66
CA ILE A 133 -1.92 13.86 -10.58
C ILE A 133 -3.25 14.61 -10.45
N GLU A 134 -3.89 15.00 -11.58
CA GLU A 134 -5.20 15.67 -11.58
C GLU A 134 -6.25 14.84 -10.83
N ILE A 135 -6.34 13.53 -11.12
CA ILE A 135 -7.28 12.63 -10.46
C ILE A 135 -6.99 12.56 -8.95
N GLN A 136 -5.74 12.33 -8.56
CA GLN A 136 -5.37 12.21 -7.15
C GLN A 136 -5.63 13.51 -6.37
N LEU A 137 -5.46 14.68 -6.99
CA LEU A 137 -5.81 15.98 -6.40
C LEU A 137 -7.33 16.14 -6.27
N ALA A 138 -8.13 15.70 -7.26
CA ALA A 138 -9.59 15.71 -7.19
C ALA A 138 -10.14 14.75 -6.13
N LEU A 139 -9.43 13.68 -5.84
CA LEU A 139 -9.72 12.76 -4.72
C LEU A 139 -9.38 13.36 -3.34
N GLU A 140 -8.70 14.50 -3.27
CA GLU A 140 -8.20 15.16 -2.04
C GLU A 140 -7.26 14.27 -1.21
N SER A 141 -6.46 13.44 -1.87
CA SER A 141 -5.53 12.52 -1.20
C SER A 141 -4.42 13.26 -0.46
N ASP A 142 -4.03 12.76 0.73
CA ASP A 142 -2.94 13.33 1.53
C ASP A 142 -1.55 13.00 0.98
N ILE A 143 -1.42 11.78 0.44
CA ILE A 143 -0.20 11.30 -0.21
C ILE A 143 -0.57 10.83 -1.61
N ILE A 144 0.11 11.38 -2.60
CA ILE A 144 -0.09 11.06 -4.01
C ILE A 144 1.19 10.55 -4.63
N MET A 145 1.07 9.68 -5.63
CA MET A 145 2.21 9.02 -6.27
C MET A 145 2.41 9.55 -7.68
N VAL A 146 3.67 9.71 -8.10
CA VAL A 146 3.99 9.94 -9.51
C VAL A 146 3.54 8.76 -10.36
N LEU A 147 3.13 8.99 -11.62
CA LEU A 147 2.87 7.90 -12.56
C LEU A 147 4.17 7.20 -12.91
N ASP A 148 4.18 5.88 -12.85
CA ASP A 148 5.31 5.02 -13.15
C ASP A 148 4.95 3.90 -14.13
N GLU A 149 5.96 3.35 -14.76
CA GLU A 149 5.87 2.07 -15.47
C GLU A 149 6.52 0.99 -14.65
N CYS A 150 5.70 0.06 -14.13
CA CYS A 150 6.17 -1.11 -13.42
C CYS A 150 6.43 -2.24 -14.42
N PRO A 151 7.71 -2.57 -14.74
CA PRO A 151 8.01 -3.65 -15.67
C PRO A 151 7.62 -5.00 -15.08
N PRO A 152 7.20 -5.99 -15.92
CA PRO A 152 6.93 -7.34 -15.46
C PRO A 152 8.21 -8.03 -14.97
N TYR A 153 8.06 -9.09 -14.19
CA TYR A 153 9.17 -9.99 -13.88
C TYR A 153 8.88 -11.39 -14.47
N PRO A 154 9.86 -12.03 -15.14
CA PRO A 154 11.15 -11.48 -15.54
C PRO A 154 11.05 -10.47 -16.71
N CYS A 155 12.01 -9.55 -16.82
CA CYS A 155 12.18 -8.70 -17.98
C CYS A 155 13.67 -8.52 -18.33
N SER A 156 13.96 -8.18 -19.60
CA SER A 156 15.33 -7.92 -20.01
C SER A 156 15.86 -6.62 -19.39
N ARG A 157 17.19 -6.54 -19.15
CA ARG A 157 17.82 -5.32 -18.65
C ARG A 157 17.56 -4.11 -19.57
N LYS A 158 17.54 -4.32 -20.89
CA LYS A 158 17.23 -3.28 -21.88
C LYS A 158 15.82 -2.71 -21.69
N TYR A 159 14.82 -3.57 -21.43
CA TYR A 159 13.46 -3.14 -21.16
C TYR A 159 13.35 -2.43 -19.79
N ALA A 160 13.96 -2.99 -18.75
CA ALA A 160 13.99 -2.38 -17.41
C ALA A 160 14.61 -0.96 -17.45
N LYS A 161 15.67 -0.75 -18.24
CA LYS A 161 16.29 0.57 -18.45
C LYS A 161 15.32 1.55 -19.12
N LYS A 162 14.67 1.16 -20.22
CA LYS A 162 13.68 2.00 -20.91
C LYS A 162 12.50 2.37 -20.00
N SER A 163 12.01 1.43 -19.21
CA SER A 163 10.94 1.63 -18.25
C SER A 163 11.33 2.63 -17.16
N LEU A 164 12.54 2.48 -16.61
CA LEU A 164 13.11 3.41 -15.64
C LEU A 164 13.19 4.83 -16.21
N GLU A 165 13.82 5.00 -17.37
CA GLU A 165 14.00 6.30 -18.03
C GLU A 165 12.64 6.99 -18.30
N ARG A 166 11.63 6.22 -18.73
CA ARG A 166 10.27 6.73 -18.90
C ARG A 166 9.65 7.13 -17.56
N THR A 167 9.79 6.31 -16.53
CA THR A 167 9.30 6.60 -15.18
C THR A 167 9.90 7.90 -14.65
N THR A 168 11.20 8.13 -14.86
CA THR A 168 11.87 9.39 -14.46
C THR A 168 11.30 10.60 -15.20
N ARG A 169 11.14 10.52 -16.52
CA ARG A 169 10.54 11.63 -17.31
C ARG A 169 9.07 11.87 -16.91
N TRP A 170 8.32 10.81 -16.62
CA TRP A 170 6.96 10.95 -16.11
C TRP A 170 6.91 11.55 -14.70
N ALA A 171 7.85 11.19 -13.83
CA ALA A 171 7.97 11.81 -12.50
C ALA A 171 8.26 13.32 -12.60
N GLN A 172 9.14 13.75 -13.52
CA GLN A 172 9.41 15.17 -13.80
C GLN A 172 8.13 15.90 -14.27
N ARG A 173 7.36 15.30 -15.16
CA ARG A 173 6.07 15.86 -15.63
C ARG A 173 5.04 15.92 -14.49
N CYS A 174 4.92 14.88 -13.69
CA CYS A 174 4.06 14.87 -12.50
C CYS A 174 4.42 16.01 -11.55
N LYS A 175 5.70 16.16 -11.21
CA LYS A 175 6.20 17.21 -10.32
C LYS A 175 5.91 18.61 -10.87
N LYS A 176 6.22 18.86 -12.13
CA LYS A 176 5.95 20.15 -12.80
C LYS A 176 4.46 20.49 -12.78
N TYR A 177 3.59 19.54 -13.09
CA TYR A 177 2.15 19.73 -13.08
C TYR A 177 1.63 19.96 -11.65
N PHE A 178 2.09 19.16 -10.69
CA PHE A 178 1.75 19.29 -9.28
C PHE A 178 2.10 20.67 -8.74
N ASP A 179 3.34 21.13 -8.91
CA ASP A 179 3.79 22.43 -8.41
C ASP A 179 2.95 23.57 -8.99
N LYS A 180 2.66 23.54 -10.29
CA LYS A 180 1.78 24.52 -10.95
C LYS A 180 0.38 24.53 -10.33
N ARG A 181 -0.22 23.35 -10.08
CA ARG A 181 -1.56 23.23 -9.49
C ARG A 181 -1.59 23.74 -8.05
N ILE A 182 -0.59 23.37 -7.25
CA ILE A 182 -0.47 23.81 -5.84
C ILE A 182 -0.30 25.33 -5.75
N SER A 183 0.55 25.92 -6.59
CA SER A 183 0.74 27.37 -6.64
C SER A 183 -0.56 28.10 -6.99
N ASN A 184 -1.31 27.62 -7.99
CA ASN A 184 -2.60 28.19 -8.37
C ASN A 184 -3.65 28.09 -7.25
N LEU A 185 -3.66 26.98 -6.51
CA LEU A 185 -4.57 26.78 -5.37
C LEU A 185 -4.23 27.75 -4.23
N LYS A 186 -2.95 27.94 -3.90
CA LYS A 186 -2.51 28.90 -2.88
C LYS A 186 -2.94 30.33 -3.19
N LEU A 187 -2.88 30.74 -4.46
CA LEU A 187 -3.31 32.07 -4.90
C LEU A 187 -4.82 32.29 -4.72
N LYS A 188 -5.63 31.24 -4.90
CA LYS A 188 -7.10 31.32 -4.78
C LYS A 188 -7.58 31.30 -3.32
N ILE A 189 -6.84 30.67 -2.42
CA ILE A 189 -7.26 30.41 -1.03
C ILE A 189 -6.47 31.32 -0.08
N LYS A 190 -6.70 32.64 -0.16
CA LYS A 190 -5.94 33.65 0.62
C LYS A 190 -6.03 33.55 2.15
N ASN A 191 -7.04 32.88 2.72
CA ASN A 191 -7.32 32.87 4.16
C ASN A 191 -7.53 31.50 4.81
N LEU A 192 -7.36 30.40 4.10
CA LEU A 192 -7.47 29.04 4.66
C LEU A 192 -6.08 28.42 4.84
N LYS A 193 -5.88 27.68 5.92
CA LYS A 193 -4.69 26.85 6.15
C LYS A 193 -4.64 25.73 5.11
N PHE A 194 -4.29 26.08 3.86
CA PHE A 194 -4.13 25.09 2.79
C PHE A 194 -2.98 24.15 3.14
N LYS A 195 -3.32 22.90 3.34
CA LYS A 195 -2.35 21.83 3.54
C LYS A 195 -2.22 21.06 2.22
N ARG A 196 -1.09 21.26 1.53
CA ARG A 196 -0.83 20.53 0.30
C ARG A 196 -0.62 19.04 0.55
N PRO A 197 -1.01 18.16 -0.38
CA PRO A 197 -0.63 16.75 -0.31
C PRO A 197 0.88 16.56 -0.45
N LEU A 198 1.37 15.39 -0.04
CA LEU A 198 2.75 14.96 -0.23
C LEU A 198 2.86 14.22 -1.56
N LEU A 199 3.85 14.56 -2.38
CA LEU A 199 4.12 13.90 -3.67
C LEU A 199 5.30 12.93 -3.52
N PHE A 200 5.06 11.64 -3.78
CA PHE A 200 6.07 10.58 -3.66
C PHE A 200 6.55 10.11 -5.03
N GLY A 201 7.88 9.90 -5.14
CA GLY A 201 8.51 9.23 -6.27
C GLY A 201 8.49 7.71 -6.13
N ILE A 202 8.58 7.01 -7.27
CA ILE A 202 8.61 5.54 -7.30
C ILE A 202 9.91 5.07 -7.96
N ILE A 203 10.81 4.49 -7.17
CA ILE A 203 12.09 3.97 -7.63
C ILE A 203 11.84 2.63 -8.34
N GLN A 204 12.19 2.57 -9.62
CA GLN A 204 12.07 1.39 -10.47
C GLN A 204 13.47 0.82 -10.81
N GLY A 205 13.57 -0.16 -11.70
CA GLY A 205 14.85 -0.78 -12.14
C GLY A 205 14.85 -2.30 -12.07
N SER A 206 13.67 -2.93 -11.86
CA SER A 206 13.51 -4.38 -11.74
C SER A 206 14.50 -4.96 -10.72
N VAL A 207 15.22 -6.03 -11.05
CA VAL A 207 16.20 -6.71 -10.17
C VAL A 207 17.65 -6.32 -10.46
N TYR A 208 17.88 -5.23 -11.20
CA TYR A 208 19.20 -4.78 -11.63
C TYR A 208 19.74 -3.68 -10.70
N LYS A 209 20.87 -3.96 -10.03
CA LYS A 209 21.44 -3.07 -9.01
C LYS A 209 21.75 -1.67 -9.56
N ASP A 210 22.44 -1.60 -10.69
CA ASP A 210 22.83 -0.35 -11.33
C ASP A 210 21.61 0.50 -11.72
N LEU A 211 20.54 -0.13 -12.23
CA LEU A 211 19.31 0.56 -12.59
C LEU A 211 18.55 1.07 -11.35
N ARG A 212 18.51 0.30 -10.25
CA ARG A 212 17.91 0.75 -8.99
C ARG A 212 18.62 1.97 -8.43
N ILE A 213 19.95 1.97 -8.46
CA ILE A 213 20.79 3.10 -8.03
C ILE A 213 20.58 4.31 -8.94
N GLU A 214 20.55 4.11 -10.27
CA GLU A 214 20.30 5.16 -11.26
C GLU A 214 18.93 5.80 -11.04
N SER A 215 17.86 4.99 -10.88
CA SER A 215 16.52 5.48 -10.59
C SER A 215 16.45 6.30 -9.32
N ALA A 216 17.08 5.82 -8.24
CA ALA A 216 17.11 6.54 -6.98
C ALA A 216 17.79 7.91 -7.12
N LYS A 217 18.97 7.97 -7.78
CA LYS A 217 19.70 9.23 -8.03
C LYS A 217 18.82 10.24 -8.79
N GLN A 218 18.24 9.82 -9.92
CA GLN A 218 17.42 10.69 -10.77
C GLN A 218 16.16 11.22 -10.05
N LEU A 219 15.54 10.41 -9.19
CA LEU A 219 14.37 10.84 -8.42
C LEU A 219 14.74 11.75 -7.25
N LEU A 220 15.91 11.59 -6.65
CA LEU A 220 16.40 12.49 -5.59
C LEU A 220 16.62 13.92 -6.09
N GLU A 221 17.02 14.10 -7.36
CA GLU A 221 17.16 15.42 -7.99
C GLU A 221 15.83 16.19 -8.10
N LEU A 222 14.68 15.49 -8.01
CA LEU A 222 13.36 16.13 -8.08
C LEU A 222 12.86 16.69 -6.75
N ASP A 223 13.58 16.50 -5.65
CA ASP A 223 13.19 16.92 -4.29
C ASP A 223 11.71 16.60 -3.97
N LEU A 224 11.36 15.33 -4.01
CA LEU A 224 10.02 14.83 -3.69
C LEU A 224 9.83 14.73 -2.18
N ASP A 225 8.58 14.68 -1.73
CA ASP A 225 8.24 14.62 -0.29
C ASP A 225 8.50 13.24 0.34
N GLY A 226 8.63 12.20 -0.48
CA GLY A 226 8.95 10.84 -0.05
C GLY A 226 9.28 9.94 -1.22
N TYR A 227 9.78 8.74 -0.92
CA TYR A 227 10.26 7.80 -1.93
C TYR A 227 9.70 6.42 -1.70
N ALA A 228 9.10 5.85 -2.74
CA ALA A 228 8.62 4.49 -2.76
C ALA A 228 9.57 3.56 -3.53
N ILE A 229 9.68 2.33 -3.10
CA ILE A 229 10.37 1.25 -3.81
C ILE A 229 9.29 0.42 -4.49
N GLY A 230 9.15 0.61 -5.81
CA GLY A 230 8.20 -0.10 -6.66
C GLY A 230 8.83 -1.27 -7.40
N GLY A 231 8.01 -2.04 -8.16
CA GLY A 231 8.48 -3.17 -8.95
C GLY A 231 9.14 -4.26 -8.13
N VAL A 232 8.69 -4.43 -6.89
CA VAL A 232 8.92 -5.57 -6.00
C VAL A 232 7.56 -6.23 -5.72
N ALA A 233 7.52 -7.53 -5.44
CA ALA A 233 6.28 -8.31 -5.37
C ALA A 233 5.52 -8.49 -6.71
N VAL A 234 6.25 -8.47 -7.83
CA VAL A 234 5.71 -8.73 -9.19
C VAL A 234 6.06 -10.13 -9.71
N GLY A 235 6.60 -11.00 -8.85
CA GLY A 235 6.94 -12.40 -9.16
C GLY A 235 8.41 -12.77 -8.95
N GLU A 236 9.26 -11.82 -8.58
CA GLU A 236 10.66 -12.07 -8.31
C GLU A 236 10.87 -12.89 -7.02
N PRO A 237 11.99 -13.64 -6.92
CA PRO A 237 12.40 -14.30 -5.69
C PRO A 237 12.60 -13.29 -4.55
N ARG A 238 12.20 -13.65 -3.34
CA ARG A 238 12.26 -12.78 -2.15
C ARG A 238 13.65 -12.24 -1.83
N GLU A 239 14.68 -13.03 -2.11
CA GLU A 239 16.07 -12.61 -1.91
C GLU A 239 16.43 -11.38 -2.78
N LYS A 240 15.77 -11.21 -3.92
CA LYS A 240 15.94 -10.02 -4.76
C LYS A 240 15.39 -8.77 -4.07
N MET A 241 14.24 -8.87 -3.40
CA MET A 241 13.68 -7.77 -2.64
C MET A 241 14.64 -7.30 -1.54
N LYS A 242 15.21 -8.23 -0.76
CA LYS A 242 16.20 -7.89 0.29
C LYS A 242 17.38 -7.13 -0.29
N LYS A 243 17.96 -7.63 -1.39
CA LYS A 243 19.08 -6.96 -2.08
C LYS A 243 18.71 -5.58 -2.60
N ILE A 244 17.50 -5.40 -3.15
CA ILE A 244 17.02 -4.10 -3.61
C ILE A 244 16.98 -3.10 -2.45
N LEU A 245 16.49 -3.50 -1.27
CA LEU A 245 16.48 -2.63 -0.08
C LEU A 245 17.90 -2.26 0.35
N GLU A 246 18.83 -3.22 0.37
CA GLU A 246 20.26 -3.00 0.70
C GLU A 246 20.91 -1.97 -0.25
N TRP A 247 20.54 -1.97 -1.54
CA TRP A 247 21.12 -1.05 -2.53
C TRP A 247 20.52 0.34 -2.49
N VAL A 248 19.23 0.45 -2.21
CA VAL A 248 18.47 1.70 -2.37
C VAL A 248 18.37 2.50 -1.06
N LEU A 249 18.12 1.84 0.06
CA LEU A 249 17.85 2.53 1.33
C LEU A 249 18.99 3.44 1.81
N PRO A 250 20.28 3.09 1.65
CA PRO A 250 21.38 3.97 2.05
C PRO A 250 21.44 5.29 1.27
N MET A 251 20.77 5.37 0.11
CA MET A 251 20.74 6.56 -0.72
C MET A 251 19.62 7.54 -0.33
N LEU A 252 18.59 7.05 0.36
CA LEU A 252 17.39 7.83 0.66
C LEU A 252 17.59 8.73 1.88
N PRO A 253 17.18 10.02 1.81
CA PRO A 253 17.29 10.96 2.92
C PRO A 253 16.60 10.43 4.19
N GLU A 254 17.14 10.79 5.36
CA GLU A 254 16.61 10.35 6.64
C GLU A 254 15.30 11.06 7.02
N ASP A 255 15.12 12.28 6.57
CA ASP A 255 13.95 13.12 6.83
C ASP A 255 12.78 12.88 5.88
N LYS A 256 12.95 11.99 4.88
CA LYS A 256 11.89 11.61 3.92
C LYS A 256 11.29 10.24 4.25
N PRO A 257 9.96 10.07 4.14
CA PRO A 257 9.30 8.78 4.31
C PRO A 257 9.69 7.79 3.20
N ARG A 258 9.85 6.52 3.58
CA ARG A 258 10.26 5.41 2.73
C ARG A 258 9.16 4.37 2.66
N TYR A 259 8.65 4.13 1.47
CA TYR A 259 7.49 3.29 1.23
C TYR A 259 7.85 2.04 0.42
N LEU A 260 7.56 0.85 0.93
CA LEU A 260 7.70 -0.42 0.20
C LEU A 260 6.34 -0.86 -0.32
N MET A 261 6.15 -0.76 -1.65
CA MET A 261 4.84 -0.92 -2.28
C MET A 261 4.47 -2.39 -2.49
N GLY A 262 3.20 -2.73 -2.18
CA GLY A 262 2.57 -3.99 -2.56
C GLY A 262 3.09 -5.24 -1.86
N LEU A 263 4.02 -5.11 -0.94
CA LEU A 263 4.69 -6.20 -0.24
C LEU A 263 4.28 -6.23 1.23
N GLY A 264 3.96 -7.42 1.77
CA GLY A 264 3.45 -7.44 3.12
C GLY A 264 3.17 -8.81 3.72
N ARG A 265 4.00 -9.82 3.49
CA ARG A 265 4.03 -10.94 4.43
C ARG A 265 4.60 -10.44 5.76
N PRO A 266 4.08 -10.89 6.92
CA PRO A 266 4.52 -10.34 8.20
C PRO A 266 6.05 -10.37 8.40
N GLU A 267 6.73 -11.44 7.99
CA GLU A 267 8.19 -11.56 8.08
C GLU A 267 8.95 -10.59 7.16
N GLU A 268 8.37 -10.26 6.00
CA GLU A 268 8.94 -9.29 5.06
C GLU A 268 8.80 -7.87 5.59
N ILE A 269 7.66 -7.55 6.20
CA ILE A 269 7.43 -6.26 6.86
C ILE A 269 8.44 -6.06 7.98
N VAL A 270 8.62 -7.05 8.84
CA VAL A 270 9.58 -6.96 9.93
C VAL A 270 10.99 -6.72 9.39
N PHE A 271 11.44 -7.51 8.40
CA PHE A 271 12.74 -7.32 7.75
C PHE A 271 12.88 -5.89 7.20
N ALA A 272 11.89 -5.40 6.48
CA ALA A 272 11.95 -4.08 5.86
C ALA A 272 11.94 -2.94 6.89
N VAL A 273 11.18 -3.05 7.99
CA VAL A 273 11.22 -2.09 9.10
C VAL A 273 12.59 -2.05 9.78
N GLU A 274 13.20 -3.22 10.04
CA GLU A 274 14.56 -3.28 10.60
C GLU A 274 15.63 -2.67 9.68
N ASN A 275 15.33 -2.54 8.38
CA ASN A 275 16.17 -1.87 7.38
C ASN A 275 15.74 -0.43 7.07
N GLY A 276 14.74 0.15 7.77
CA GLY A 276 14.42 1.57 7.69
C GLY A 276 13.27 1.94 6.75
N ILE A 277 12.38 1.01 6.42
CA ILE A 277 11.11 1.30 5.73
C ILE A 277 10.05 1.76 6.75
N ASP A 278 9.25 2.76 6.37
CA ASP A 278 8.22 3.38 7.20
C ASP A 278 6.80 2.96 6.84
N MET A 279 6.54 2.61 5.58
CA MET A 279 5.19 2.48 5.03
C MET A 279 5.03 1.20 4.23
N PHE A 280 3.88 0.53 4.39
CA PHE A 280 3.56 -0.74 3.74
C PHE A 280 2.10 -0.80 3.33
N ASP A 281 1.82 -1.39 2.19
CA ASP A 281 0.50 -1.83 1.77
C ASP A 281 0.55 -3.22 1.17
N CYS A 282 -0.49 -3.99 1.33
CA CYS A 282 -0.72 -5.19 0.52
C CYS A 282 -2.15 -5.71 0.66
N VAL A 283 -2.56 -6.52 -0.30
CA VAL A 283 -3.89 -7.18 -0.27
C VAL A 283 -3.94 -8.41 0.64
N ILE A 284 -2.80 -8.88 1.15
CA ILE A 284 -2.68 -10.15 1.87
C ILE A 284 -3.68 -10.30 3.02
N PRO A 285 -3.78 -9.36 4.00
CA PRO A 285 -4.67 -9.56 5.14
C PRO A 285 -6.12 -9.73 4.72
N THR A 286 -6.62 -8.85 3.84
CA THR A 286 -8.02 -8.88 3.42
C THR A 286 -8.31 -9.98 2.40
N ARG A 287 -7.38 -10.28 1.49
CA ARG A 287 -7.54 -11.38 0.52
C ARG A 287 -7.52 -12.73 1.21
N ASN A 288 -6.54 -13.00 2.06
CA ASN A 288 -6.43 -14.24 2.81
C ASN A 288 -7.66 -14.47 3.72
N ALA A 289 -8.12 -13.42 4.39
CA ALA A 289 -9.33 -13.48 5.21
C ALA A 289 -10.54 -14.00 4.45
N ARG A 290 -10.79 -13.46 3.26
CA ARG A 290 -11.94 -13.89 2.41
C ARG A 290 -11.84 -15.34 1.92
N HIS A 291 -10.66 -15.94 1.98
CA HIS A 291 -10.42 -17.35 1.65
C HIS A 291 -10.20 -18.22 2.90
N GLY A 292 -10.55 -17.70 4.08
CA GLY A 292 -10.49 -18.44 5.34
C GLY A 292 -9.08 -18.65 5.89
N SER A 293 -8.06 -17.99 5.34
CA SER A 293 -6.68 -18.05 5.83
C SER A 293 -6.43 -16.93 6.84
N LEU A 294 -6.14 -17.29 8.09
CA LEU A 294 -6.08 -16.39 9.25
C LEU A 294 -4.70 -16.43 9.92
N PHE A 295 -4.21 -15.25 10.32
CA PHE A 295 -2.93 -15.11 11.03
C PHE A 295 -3.14 -15.26 12.53
N VAL A 296 -2.30 -16.06 13.21
CA VAL A 296 -2.39 -16.34 14.64
C VAL A 296 -1.03 -16.11 15.28
N TRP A 297 -0.98 -15.36 16.39
CA TRP A 297 0.25 -15.14 17.14
C TRP A 297 0.68 -16.39 17.87
N LEU A 298 1.97 -16.73 17.81
CA LEU A 298 2.54 -17.82 18.63
C LEU A 298 2.78 -17.34 20.06
N ALA A 299 2.23 -18.07 21.05
CA ALA A 299 2.11 -17.63 22.45
C ALA A 299 3.42 -17.18 23.12
N ARG A 300 4.54 -17.79 22.82
CA ARG A 300 5.85 -17.47 23.43
C ARG A 300 6.41 -16.11 23.02
N ASN A 301 5.90 -15.50 21.96
CA ASN A 301 6.41 -14.26 21.38
C ASN A 301 5.45 -13.09 21.52
N ALA A 302 4.25 -13.29 22.10
CA ALA A 302 3.21 -12.28 22.14
C ALA A 302 3.50 -11.10 23.08
N SER A 303 4.25 -11.28 24.17
CA SER A 303 4.45 -10.26 25.22
C SER A 303 5.88 -9.72 25.36
N ARG A 304 6.87 -10.37 24.79
CA ARG A 304 8.29 -9.97 24.88
C ARG A 304 9.04 -10.26 23.59
N ALA A 305 8.39 -10.22 22.46
CA ALA A 305 9.15 -10.24 21.23
C ALA A 305 9.96 -8.93 21.15
N LYS A 306 11.15 -8.92 21.71
CA LYS A 306 12.25 -8.73 20.77
C LYS A 306 11.87 -9.68 19.64
N LEU A 307 11.30 -9.15 18.59
CA LEU A 307 11.23 -9.77 17.31
C LEU A 307 12.69 -10.04 16.96
N ALA A 308 13.27 -11.02 17.66
CA ALA A 308 14.61 -11.52 17.42
C ALA A 308 14.48 -12.30 16.12
N LEU A 309 14.33 -11.53 15.05
CA LEU A 309 14.73 -11.92 13.75
C LEU A 309 16.23 -12.09 13.83
N ARG A 310 16.63 -13.27 14.21
CA ARG A 310 17.88 -13.79 13.69
C ARG A 310 17.65 -13.87 12.20
N SER A 311 18.28 -12.95 11.48
CA SER A 311 18.22 -12.73 10.04
C SER A 311 18.64 -13.93 9.19
N ASP A 312 18.96 -15.05 9.78
CA ASP A 312 19.74 -16.12 9.15
C ASP A 312 18.90 -17.35 8.78
N ALA A 313 17.66 -17.40 9.20
CA ALA A 313 16.76 -18.46 8.73
C ALA A 313 15.41 -17.87 8.45
N GLY A 314 14.89 -17.96 7.25
CA GLY A 314 13.58 -17.54 6.79
C GLY A 314 12.39 -17.94 7.68
N GLY A 315 12.46 -17.61 8.97
CA GLY A 315 11.67 -18.14 10.06
C GLY A 315 10.43 -17.34 10.36
N LYS A 316 9.28 -17.93 10.10
CA LYS A 316 7.97 -17.58 10.64
C LYS A 316 7.88 -17.83 12.14
N ASN A 317 8.80 -17.28 12.95
CA ASN A 317 8.90 -17.71 14.36
C ASN A 317 7.96 -16.97 15.30
N PHE A 318 7.12 -16.05 14.84
CA PHE A 318 6.25 -15.25 15.70
C PHE A 318 4.76 -15.41 15.37
N TYR A 319 4.40 -16.03 14.25
CA TYR A 319 3.02 -16.29 13.86
C TYR A 319 2.88 -17.60 13.08
N GLU A 320 1.66 -18.12 13.02
CA GLU A 320 1.25 -19.18 12.12
C GLU A 320 0.05 -18.75 11.29
N THR A 321 -0.25 -19.51 10.25
CA THR A 321 -1.45 -19.32 9.43
C THR A 321 -2.33 -20.53 9.55
N ILE A 322 -3.60 -20.34 9.94
CA ILE A 322 -4.59 -21.40 9.97
C ILE A 322 -5.59 -21.22 8.82
N ASN A 323 -6.05 -22.32 8.21
CA ASN A 323 -7.17 -22.25 7.30
C ASN A 323 -8.44 -22.71 8.06
N ILE A 324 -9.31 -21.75 8.34
CA ILE A 324 -10.51 -21.97 9.16
C ILE A 324 -11.52 -22.92 8.52
N THR A 325 -11.45 -23.16 7.20
CA THR A 325 -12.34 -24.09 6.49
C THR A 325 -12.03 -25.55 6.78
N ASN A 326 -10.87 -25.86 7.37
CA ASN A 326 -10.46 -27.22 7.69
C ASN A 326 -11.43 -27.93 8.64
N ALA A 327 -11.65 -29.23 8.43
CA ALA A 327 -12.57 -30.05 9.21
C ALA A 327 -12.28 -30.07 10.72
N LYS A 328 -11.02 -29.96 11.14
CA LYS A 328 -10.61 -29.92 12.55
C LYS A 328 -11.26 -28.81 13.37
N PHE A 329 -11.70 -27.72 12.71
CA PHE A 329 -12.35 -26.60 13.39
C PHE A 329 -13.87 -26.73 13.52
N LYS A 330 -14.48 -27.82 13.00
CA LYS A 330 -15.94 -28.04 13.02
C LYS A 330 -16.55 -27.98 14.43
N LYS A 331 -15.80 -28.42 15.44
CA LYS A 331 -16.22 -28.48 16.85
C LYS A 331 -15.32 -27.65 17.78
N ASP A 332 -14.47 -26.78 17.23
CA ASP A 332 -13.51 -25.98 18.01
C ASP A 332 -14.20 -24.71 18.52
N LEU A 333 -14.59 -24.71 19.79
CA LEU A 333 -15.25 -23.57 20.44
C LEU A 333 -14.28 -22.49 20.95
N LYS A 334 -12.98 -22.59 20.66
CA LYS A 334 -12.00 -21.57 21.01
C LYS A 334 -12.06 -20.37 20.06
N PRO A 335 -11.59 -19.18 20.48
CA PRO A 335 -11.41 -18.03 19.59
C PRO A 335 -10.37 -18.35 18.50
N ILE A 336 -10.31 -17.56 17.42
CA ILE A 336 -9.27 -17.69 16.38
C ILE A 336 -7.89 -17.65 17.04
N ASP A 337 -7.66 -16.62 17.85
CA ASP A 337 -6.41 -16.41 18.58
C ASP A 337 -6.73 -15.90 20.00
N LYS A 338 -6.28 -16.65 21.02
CA LYS A 338 -6.49 -16.29 22.44
C LYS A 338 -5.72 -15.02 22.86
N ASN A 339 -4.72 -14.63 22.08
CA ASN A 339 -3.88 -13.45 22.34
C ASN A 339 -4.36 -12.20 21.57
N CYS A 340 -5.47 -12.32 20.82
CA CYS A 340 -6.03 -11.25 20.01
C CYS A 340 -7.30 -10.69 20.67
N ASP A 341 -7.34 -9.36 20.80
CA ASP A 341 -8.47 -8.63 21.42
C ASP A 341 -9.46 -8.06 20.39
N CYS A 342 -9.37 -8.46 19.11
CA CYS A 342 -10.31 -7.99 18.09
C CYS A 342 -11.75 -8.45 18.36
N TYR A 343 -12.71 -7.73 17.75
CA TYR A 343 -14.13 -8.04 17.87
C TYR A 343 -14.45 -9.52 17.58
N THR A 344 -13.83 -10.08 16.52
CA THR A 344 -14.06 -11.48 16.15
C THR A 344 -13.57 -12.45 17.22
N CYS A 345 -12.36 -12.27 17.75
CA CYS A 345 -11.80 -13.17 18.75
C CYS A 345 -12.54 -13.07 20.12
N LYS A 346 -13.08 -11.92 20.46
CA LYS A 346 -13.86 -11.73 21.71
C LYS A 346 -15.24 -12.36 21.66
N ASN A 347 -15.86 -12.44 20.48
CA ASN A 347 -17.30 -12.76 20.38
C ASN A 347 -17.59 -14.07 19.65
N TYR A 348 -16.64 -14.64 18.90
CA TYR A 348 -16.91 -15.77 18.01
C TYR A 348 -15.88 -16.88 18.14
N THR A 349 -16.35 -18.11 17.92
CA THR A 349 -15.50 -19.32 17.93
C THR A 349 -15.03 -19.71 16.55
N ARG A 350 -13.98 -20.52 16.49
CA ARG A 350 -13.51 -21.15 15.25
C ARG A 350 -14.58 -22.01 14.59
N ALA A 351 -15.37 -22.74 15.38
CA ALA A 351 -16.48 -23.58 14.87
C ALA A 351 -17.54 -22.71 14.18
N TYR A 352 -17.95 -21.59 14.78
CA TYR A 352 -18.91 -20.68 14.18
C TYR A 352 -18.39 -20.06 12.88
N LEU A 353 -17.15 -19.53 12.91
CA LEU A 353 -16.57 -18.93 11.73
C LEU A 353 -16.39 -19.94 10.59
N ARG A 354 -15.97 -21.18 10.91
CA ARG A 354 -15.94 -22.27 9.94
C ARG A 354 -17.31 -22.56 9.35
N HIS A 355 -18.36 -22.60 10.18
CA HIS A 355 -19.73 -22.79 9.73
C HIS A 355 -20.12 -21.73 8.70
N LEU A 356 -19.90 -20.45 9.02
CA LEU A 356 -20.22 -19.35 8.09
C LEU A 356 -19.52 -19.50 6.73
N PHE A 357 -18.23 -19.90 6.70
CA PHE A 357 -17.52 -20.19 5.45
C PHE A 357 -18.13 -21.38 4.71
N ALA A 358 -18.55 -22.43 5.43
CA ALA A 358 -19.09 -23.63 4.82
C ALA A 358 -20.46 -23.41 4.14
N VAL A 359 -21.26 -22.46 4.66
CA VAL A 359 -22.58 -22.13 4.11
C VAL A 359 -22.56 -20.88 3.22
N GLY A 360 -21.38 -20.26 3.01
CA GLY A 360 -21.23 -19.10 2.13
C GLY A 360 -21.76 -17.77 2.69
N GLU A 361 -21.90 -17.65 4.00
CA GLU A 361 -22.38 -16.41 4.62
C GLU A 361 -21.36 -15.25 4.46
N PRO A 362 -21.78 -14.07 3.94
CA PRO A 362 -20.89 -12.92 3.78
C PRO A 362 -20.23 -12.45 5.08
N LEU A 363 -20.87 -12.67 6.23
CA LEU A 363 -20.34 -12.34 7.56
C LEU A 363 -19.00 -13.04 7.83
N ALA A 364 -18.76 -14.24 7.25
CA ALA A 364 -17.50 -14.95 7.35
C ALA A 364 -16.30 -14.08 6.91
N GLY A 365 -16.42 -13.49 5.72
CA GLY A 365 -15.38 -12.63 5.17
C GLY A 365 -15.14 -11.35 5.98
N ARG A 366 -16.19 -10.76 6.58
CA ARG A 366 -16.09 -9.59 7.45
C ARG A 366 -15.34 -9.93 8.74
N LEU A 367 -15.79 -10.92 9.48
CA LEU A 367 -15.16 -11.36 10.74
C LEU A 367 -13.70 -11.75 10.57
N ALA A 368 -13.39 -12.50 9.50
CA ALA A 368 -12.03 -12.88 9.13
C ALA A 368 -11.16 -11.66 8.79
N THR A 369 -11.71 -10.66 8.09
CA THR A 369 -10.98 -9.43 7.72
C THR A 369 -10.67 -8.58 8.94
N ILE A 370 -11.62 -8.43 9.88
CA ILE A 370 -11.40 -7.77 11.18
C ILE A 370 -10.19 -8.38 11.88
N HIS A 371 -10.16 -9.71 11.99
CA HIS A 371 -9.08 -10.42 12.67
C HIS A 371 -7.72 -10.21 11.97
N ASN A 372 -7.65 -10.44 10.67
CA ASN A 372 -6.39 -10.32 9.93
C ASN A 372 -5.84 -8.89 9.90
N LEU A 373 -6.69 -7.88 9.76
CA LEU A 373 -6.25 -6.48 9.83
C LEU A 373 -5.79 -6.10 11.24
N LYS A 374 -6.48 -6.57 12.28
CA LYS A 374 -6.00 -6.38 13.67
C LYS A 374 -4.60 -6.94 13.85
N PHE A 375 -4.33 -8.14 13.33
CA PHE A 375 -2.98 -8.74 13.38
C PHE A 375 -1.94 -7.80 12.75
N TYR A 376 -2.21 -7.21 11.57
CA TYR A 376 -1.29 -6.29 10.90
C TYR A 376 -1.11 -4.97 11.66
N GLN A 377 -2.16 -4.38 12.20
CA GLN A 377 -2.07 -3.16 13.00
C GLN A 377 -1.29 -3.40 14.30
N ASP A 378 -1.51 -4.54 14.94
CA ASP A 378 -0.75 -4.94 16.14
C ASP A 378 0.72 -5.22 15.81
N LEU A 379 1.03 -5.79 14.64
CA LEU A 379 2.40 -5.96 14.17
C LEU A 379 3.10 -4.60 14.06
N MET A 380 2.45 -3.60 13.43
CA MET A 380 3.00 -2.25 13.36
C MET A 380 3.22 -1.63 14.74
N LYS A 381 2.24 -1.74 15.64
CA LYS A 381 2.35 -1.25 17.02
C LYS A 381 3.55 -1.87 17.75
N ARG A 382 3.76 -3.18 17.59
CA ARG A 382 4.92 -3.89 18.18
C ARG A 382 6.25 -3.47 17.57
N LEU A 383 6.25 -3.15 16.26
CA LEU A 383 7.45 -2.68 15.57
C LEU A 383 7.82 -1.24 15.93
N ARG A 384 6.88 -0.42 16.40
CA ARG A 384 7.15 0.93 16.92
C ARG A 384 7.79 0.91 18.32
N ASN A 385 7.47 -0.08 19.15
CA ASN A 385 8.03 -0.27 20.49
C ASN A 385 9.38 -1.01 20.44
#